data_99ba8263c53d270cda9edd15670aa279
#
_entry.id   99ba8263c53d270cda9edd15670aa279
#
_cell.length_a   1.000
_cell.length_b   1.000
_cell.length_c   1.000
_cell.angle_alpha   90.00
_cell.angle_beta   90.00
_cell.angle_gamma   90.00
#
_symmetry.space_group_name_H-M   'P 1'
#
loop_
_entity.id
_entity.type
_entity.pdbx_description
1 polymer ?
#
loop_
_entity_poly.entity_id
_entity_poly.type
_entity_poly.pdbx_seq_one_letter_code
_entity_poly.pdbx_strand_id
1 'polypeptide(L)'
;MIAVKRFAFLLNFLLLIWLCGCSASPAIDTLNNWSFQYNEGTDDYSVFFELRDKSGNSISADVDVDIRIVNDRDEEVFKGTRSVSPDDFGYYTSQAQGGQYLANIRIPASEITPGADSSGKVYLTVYKADVVAFDEVNCDAFYCLPIKDIQLKSGPFPIELNVKGFDGSITSKIQIDDVTYECEKGYTPALTVTISGTKTYSNNNSIFSSGYDVISYKLYDSENYMVDSGSVYLNSLNQGDKFKDESIIIYDLIPGETYTLELAEYEF
;
A
#
# COMPACT_ATOMS: atom_id res chain seq x y z
N MET A 1 25.21 21.40 -71.59
CA MET A 1 23.99 20.85 -70.93
C MET A 1 24.25 19.78 -69.85
N ILE A 2 25.50 19.28 -69.73
CA ILE A 2 25.88 18.25 -68.70
C ILE A 2 26.27 18.86 -67.36
N ALA A 3 26.82 20.07 -67.31
CA ALA A 3 27.26 20.73 -66.05
C ALA A 3 26.09 21.17 -65.15
N VAL A 4 24.97 21.59 -65.71
CA VAL A 4 23.79 22.05 -64.94
C VAL A 4 23.09 20.91 -64.23
N LYS A 5 23.07 19.70 -64.80
CA LYS A 5 22.45 18.52 -64.15
C LYS A 5 23.24 18.02 -62.94
N ARG A 6 24.56 18.17 -62.95
CA ARG A 6 25.41 17.77 -61.82
C ARG A 6 25.31 18.74 -60.65
N PHE A 7 25.08 20.02 -60.91
CA PHE A 7 24.92 21.02 -59.85
C PHE A 7 23.56 20.89 -59.14
N ALA A 8 22.51 20.59 -59.89
CA ALA A 8 21.18 20.33 -59.33
C ALA A 8 21.14 19.05 -58.46
N PHE A 9 21.94 18.01 -58.84
CA PHE A 9 22.01 16.78 -58.04
C PHE A 9 22.81 16.99 -56.71
N LEU A 10 23.89 17.79 -56.73
CA LEU A 10 24.65 18.15 -55.55
C LEU A 10 23.85 19.05 -54.59
N LEU A 11 23.04 19.99 -55.14
CA LEU A 11 22.18 20.86 -54.33
C LEU A 11 21.06 20.08 -53.63
N ASN A 12 20.42 19.13 -54.35
CA ASN A 12 19.42 18.26 -53.75
C ASN A 12 19.99 17.29 -52.72
N PHE A 13 21.22 16.81 -52.88
CA PHE A 13 21.88 15.95 -51.90
C PHE A 13 22.30 16.74 -50.63
N LEU A 14 22.75 17.97 -50.77
CA LEU A 14 22.99 18.88 -49.69
C LEU A 14 21.70 19.30 -48.94
N LEU A 15 20.61 19.51 -49.64
CA LEU A 15 19.29 19.77 -49.04
C LEU A 15 18.75 18.54 -48.27
N LEU A 16 18.96 17.33 -48.80
CA LEU A 16 18.59 16.09 -48.09
C LEU A 16 19.42 15.84 -46.82
N ILE A 17 20.69 16.21 -46.81
CA ILE A 17 21.53 16.15 -45.59
C ILE A 17 21.10 17.20 -44.58
N TRP A 18 20.59 18.36 -45.02
CA TRP A 18 20.04 19.39 -44.11
C TRP A 18 18.65 19.04 -43.58
N LEU A 19 17.88 18.20 -44.28
CA LEU A 19 16.58 17.71 -43.83
C LEU A 19 16.69 16.44 -42.94
N CYS A 20 17.80 15.73 -42.98
CA CYS A 20 18.20 14.76 -41.97
C CYS A 20 18.92 15.48 -40.81
N GLY A 21 18.34 16.58 -40.34
CA GLY A 21 18.72 17.15 -39.07
C GLY A 21 18.42 16.12 -38.02
N CYS A 22 19.46 15.39 -37.57
CA CYS A 22 19.43 14.76 -36.29
C CYS A 22 19.07 15.88 -35.30
N SER A 23 17.81 15.96 -34.92
CA SER A 23 17.43 16.73 -33.73
C SER A 23 18.21 16.09 -32.60
N ALA A 24 19.32 16.69 -32.23
CA ALA A 24 20.06 16.22 -31.04
C ALA A 24 19.03 16.18 -29.93
N SER A 25 18.80 15.01 -29.40
CA SER A 25 17.94 14.87 -28.23
C SER A 25 18.34 15.92 -27.18
N PRO A 26 17.40 16.66 -26.61
CA PRO A 26 17.73 17.73 -25.67
C PRO A 26 18.60 17.17 -24.53
N ALA A 27 19.62 17.93 -24.14
CA ALA A 27 20.45 17.55 -23.00
C ALA A 27 19.61 17.67 -21.72
N ILE A 28 19.53 16.60 -20.98
CA ILE A 28 18.84 16.58 -19.68
C ILE A 28 19.80 17.18 -18.65
N ASP A 29 19.31 18.12 -17.83
CA ASP A 29 20.08 18.80 -16.79
C ASP A 29 19.55 18.49 -15.39
N THR A 30 18.23 18.48 -15.20
CA THR A 30 17.62 18.21 -13.90
C THR A 30 16.42 17.26 -14.01
N LEU A 31 16.22 16.50 -12.93
CA LEU A 31 15.03 15.71 -12.66
C LEU A 31 14.26 16.39 -11.54
N ASN A 32 12.99 16.71 -11.79
CA ASN A 32 12.15 17.45 -10.86
C ASN A 32 10.75 16.80 -10.73
N ASN A 33 9.99 17.30 -9.77
CA ASN A 33 8.55 17.03 -9.58
C ASN A 33 8.19 15.54 -9.65
N TRP A 34 9.03 14.66 -9.13
CA TRP A 34 8.71 13.28 -9.16
C TRP A 34 7.93 12.84 -7.91
N SER A 35 7.01 11.94 -8.11
CA SER A 35 6.18 11.36 -7.07
C SER A 35 5.87 9.90 -7.35
N PHE A 36 5.52 9.19 -6.33
CA PHE A 36 5.07 7.81 -6.40
C PHE A 36 3.70 7.68 -5.75
N GLN A 37 2.73 7.07 -6.43
CA GLN A 37 1.34 7.02 -5.99
C GLN A 37 0.74 5.65 -6.29
N TYR A 38 -0.05 5.13 -5.36
CA TYR A 38 -0.90 3.97 -5.59
C TYR A 38 -2.25 4.38 -6.16
N ASN A 39 -2.70 3.70 -7.20
CA ASN A 39 -3.98 3.91 -7.86
C ASN A 39 -4.90 2.72 -7.55
N GLU A 40 -5.77 2.87 -6.58
CA GLU A 40 -6.68 1.82 -6.14
C GLU A 40 -7.60 1.31 -7.27
N GLY A 41 -8.07 2.21 -8.13
CA GLY A 41 -8.98 1.87 -9.23
C GLY A 41 -8.37 1.00 -10.34
N THR A 42 -7.05 0.99 -10.49
CA THR A 42 -6.32 0.21 -11.52
C THR A 42 -5.36 -0.80 -10.92
N ASP A 43 -5.23 -0.84 -9.60
CA ASP A 43 -4.32 -1.70 -8.84
C ASP A 43 -2.88 -1.63 -9.38
N ASP A 44 -2.42 -0.40 -9.61
CA ASP A 44 -1.07 -0.10 -10.05
C ASP A 44 -0.43 1.05 -9.26
N TYR A 45 0.88 1.16 -9.38
CA TYR A 45 1.65 2.28 -8.86
C TYR A 45 2.13 3.14 -10.01
N SER A 46 1.99 4.46 -9.87
CA SER A 46 2.48 5.44 -10.84
C SER A 46 3.71 6.15 -10.30
N VAL A 47 4.78 6.13 -11.10
CA VAL A 47 5.98 6.95 -10.89
C VAL A 47 5.89 8.12 -11.85
N PHE A 48 5.75 9.34 -11.33
CA PHE A 48 5.77 10.56 -12.11
C PHE A 48 7.10 11.28 -11.95
N PHE A 49 7.66 11.78 -13.05
CA PHE A 49 8.85 12.63 -13.01
C PHE A 49 8.90 13.61 -14.17
N GLU A 50 9.60 14.74 -13.98
CA GLU A 50 9.86 15.76 -14.97
C GLU A 50 11.35 15.83 -15.29
N LEU A 51 11.66 15.90 -16.59
CA LEU A 51 13.01 16.20 -17.05
C LEU A 51 13.11 17.66 -17.51
N ARG A 52 14.17 18.35 -17.16
CA ARG A 52 14.43 19.72 -17.61
C ARG A 52 15.78 19.86 -18.29
N ASP A 53 15.82 20.80 -19.26
CA ASP A 53 17.06 21.22 -19.89
C ASP A 53 17.81 22.26 -19.03
N LYS A 54 19.02 22.65 -19.48
CA LYS A 54 19.85 23.67 -18.80
C LYS A 54 19.19 25.05 -18.69
N SER A 55 18.18 25.32 -19.49
CA SER A 55 17.40 26.55 -19.45
C SER A 55 16.22 26.47 -18.48
N GLY A 56 16.00 25.30 -17.84
CA GLY A 56 14.91 25.04 -16.94
C GLY A 56 13.59 24.70 -17.64
N ASN A 57 13.59 24.51 -18.98
CA ASN A 57 12.38 24.11 -19.70
C ASN A 57 12.11 22.62 -19.49
N SER A 58 10.84 22.29 -19.28
CA SER A 58 10.37 20.90 -19.27
C SER A 58 10.53 20.27 -20.64
N ILE A 59 11.13 19.08 -20.69
CA ILE A 59 11.42 18.36 -21.93
C ILE A 59 10.92 16.92 -21.87
N SER A 60 10.63 16.35 -23.04
CA SER A 60 10.43 14.91 -23.22
C SER A 60 11.66 14.30 -23.92
N ALA A 61 12.07 13.11 -23.51
CA ALA A 61 13.25 12.45 -24.05
C ALA A 61 13.13 10.93 -23.93
N ASP A 62 13.82 10.22 -24.83
CA ASP A 62 14.04 8.78 -24.68
C ASP A 62 15.00 8.56 -23.51
N VAL A 63 14.56 7.81 -22.50
CA VAL A 63 15.35 7.43 -21.32
C VAL A 63 14.98 6.03 -20.87
N ASP A 64 15.94 5.34 -20.27
CA ASP A 64 15.69 4.15 -19.48
C ASP A 64 15.74 4.52 -18.00
N VAL A 65 14.83 3.95 -17.21
CA VAL A 65 14.68 4.26 -15.80
C VAL A 65 14.75 2.96 -15.01
N ASP A 66 15.80 2.80 -14.21
CA ASP A 66 15.83 1.78 -13.18
C ASP A 66 15.06 2.28 -11.97
N ILE A 67 14.13 1.46 -11.52
CA ILE A 67 13.28 1.74 -10.37
C ILE A 67 13.58 0.69 -9.31
N ARG A 68 13.90 1.14 -8.10
CA ARG A 68 14.08 0.28 -6.94
C ARG A 68 13.19 0.78 -5.81
N ILE A 69 12.38 -0.11 -5.23
CA ILE A 69 11.50 0.19 -4.11
C ILE A 69 11.97 -0.61 -2.91
N VAL A 70 12.19 0.07 -1.79
CA VAL A 70 12.62 -0.52 -0.52
C VAL A 70 11.65 -0.06 0.56
N ASN A 71 11.12 -0.98 1.36
CA ASN A 71 10.27 -0.61 2.49
C ASN A 71 11.08 -0.06 3.68
N ASP A 72 10.41 0.43 4.72
CA ASP A 72 11.09 1.02 5.89
C ASP A 72 11.81 -0.01 6.79
N ARG A 73 11.70 -1.30 6.44
CA ARG A 73 12.51 -2.39 7.03
C ARG A 73 13.68 -2.82 6.16
N ASP A 74 14.06 -1.99 5.17
CA ASP A 74 15.15 -2.25 4.22
C ASP A 74 14.94 -3.49 3.33
N GLU A 75 13.70 -4.01 3.18
CA GLU A 75 13.40 -5.07 2.22
C GLU A 75 13.23 -4.47 0.82
N GLU A 76 13.98 -4.95 -0.18
CA GLU A 76 13.75 -4.62 -1.59
C GLU A 76 12.48 -5.35 -2.07
N VAL A 77 11.41 -4.59 -2.30
CA VAL A 77 10.10 -5.13 -2.70
C VAL A 77 9.86 -5.04 -4.20
N PHE A 78 10.64 -4.22 -4.90
CA PHE A 78 10.63 -4.13 -6.37
C PHE A 78 11.96 -3.65 -6.90
N LYS A 79 12.36 -4.23 -8.04
CA LYS A 79 13.45 -3.73 -8.88
C LYS A 79 13.15 -4.03 -10.33
N GLY A 80 13.23 -3.02 -11.19
CA GLY A 80 12.98 -3.20 -12.60
C GLY A 80 13.37 -1.99 -13.43
N THR A 81 13.59 -2.20 -14.73
CA THR A 81 13.89 -1.14 -15.71
C THR A 81 12.67 -0.90 -16.57
N ARG A 82 12.41 0.36 -16.90
CA ARG A 82 11.37 0.79 -17.83
C ARG A 82 11.95 1.76 -18.85
N SER A 83 11.70 1.52 -20.13
CA SER A 83 12.01 2.47 -21.19
C SER A 83 10.88 3.48 -21.31
N VAL A 84 11.22 4.74 -21.38
CA VAL A 84 10.30 5.87 -21.48
C VAL A 84 10.63 6.64 -22.74
N SER A 85 9.66 6.77 -23.63
CA SER A 85 9.74 7.53 -24.88
C SER A 85 9.16 8.94 -24.72
N PRO A 86 9.41 9.87 -25.64
CA PRO A 86 8.78 11.18 -25.60
C PRO A 86 7.25 11.16 -25.57
N ASP A 87 6.62 10.13 -26.11
CA ASP A 87 5.15 9.97 -26.13
C ASP A 87 4.57 9.57 -24.76
N ASP A 88 5.41 9.09 -23.84
CA ASP A 88 5.00 8.75 -22.48
C ASP A 88 4.95 9.97 -21.55
N PHE A 89 5.36 11.16 -22.04
CA PHE A 89 5.29 12.42 -21.31
C PHE A 89 3.97 13.13 -21.59
N GLY A 90 3.08 13.14 -20.61
CA GLY A 90 1.84 13.90 -20.65
C GLY A 90 2.06 15.38 -20.27
N TYR A 91 1.32 16.30 -20.92
CA TYR A 91 1.34 17.71 -20.57
C TYR A 91 0.33 18.01 -19.46
N TYR A 92 0.80 18.47 -18.34
CA TYR A 92 0.00 18.83 -17.16
C TYR A 92 0.10 20.34 -16.89
N THR A 93 -1.04 20.94 -16.54
CA THR A 93 -1.08 22.35 -16.15
C THR A 93 -1.49 22.45 -14.69
N SER A 94 -0.70 23.17 -13.88
CA SER A 94 -1.08 23.60 -12.54
C SER A 94 -1.13 25.12 -12.45
N GLN A 95 -2.05 25.66 -11.65
CA GLN A 95 -2.14 27.12 -11.45
C GLN A 95 -0.89 27.69 -10.78
N ALA A 96 -0.15 26.89 -10.02
CA ALA A 96 1.02 27.31 -9.25
C ALA A 96 2.35 27.16 -10.00
N GLN A 97 2.46 26.22 -10.94
CA GLN A 97 3.75 25.82 -11.54
C GLN A 97 3.80 25.97 -13.06
N GLY A 98 2.68 26.36 -13.71
CA GLY A 98 2.59 26.40 -15.17
C GLY A 98 2.44 25.02 -15.80
N GLY A 99 2.75 24.94 -17.11
CA GLY A 99 2.68 23.68 -17.86
C GLY A 99 3.98 22.89 -17.74
N GLN A 100 3.83 21.57 -17.55
CA GLN A 100 4.94 20.62 -17.36
C GLN A 100 4.71 19.37 -18.19
N TYR A 101 5.78 18.76 -18.66
CA TYR A 101 5.76 17.42 -19.24
C TYR A 101 6.18 16.41 -18.17
N LEU A 102 5.24 15.58 -17.73
CA LEU A 102 5.52 14.51 -16.75
C LEU A 102 5.47 13.16 -17.45
N ALA A 103 6.52 12.36 -17.28
CA ALA A 103 6.47 10.95 -17.56
C ALA A 103 5.60 10.25 -16.49
N ASN A 104 4.89 9.20 -16.89
CA ASN A 104 4.13 8.34 -15.99
C ASN A 104 4.48 6.89 -16.26
N ILE A 105 5.29 6.31 -15.40
CA ILE A 105 5.59 4.87 -15.43
C ILE A 105 4.59 4.15 -14.52
N ARG A 106 3.91 3.14 -15.08
CA ARG A 106 3.01 2.28 -14.30
C ARG A 106 3.69 0.97 -13.94
N ILE A 107 3.53 0.58 -12.67
CA ILE A 107 4.01 -0.69 -12.12
C ILE A 107 2.79 -1.41 -11.57
N PRO A 108 2.35 -2.53 -12.18
CA PRO A 108 1.27 -3.34 -11.61
C PRO A 108 1.57 -3.75 -10.17
N ALA A 109 0.58 -3.69 -9.28
CA ALA A 109 0.77 -4.08 -7.88
C ALA A 109 1.26 -5.53 -7.74
N SER A 110 0.88 -6.39 -8.71
CA SER A 110 1.33 -7.79 -8.77
C SER A 110 2.84 -7.97 -9.04
N GLU A 111 3.54 -6.94 -9.52
CA GLU A 111 5.00 -6.97 -9.69
C GLU A 111 5.75 -6.60 -8.41
N ILE A 112 5.07 -6.00 -7.43
CA ILE A 112 5.67 -5.61 -6.16
C ILE A 112 5.50 -6.76 -5.16
N THR A 113 6.61 -7.22 -4.61
CA THR A 113 6.60 -8.28 -3.60
C THR A 113 6.06 -7.74 -2.28
N PRO A 114 5.04 -8.37 -1.66
CA PRO A 114 4.56 -7.96 -0.36
C PRO A 114 5.67 -8.00 0.71
N GLY A 115 5.84 -6.89 1.41
CA GLY A 115 6.87 -6.70 2.44
C GLY A 115 6.32 -6.77 3.86
N ALA A 116 7.19 -6.52 4.82
CA ALA A 116 6.84 -6.43 6.25
C ALA A 116 6.46 -5.00 6.67
N ASP A 117 6.41 -4.05 5.73
CA ASP A 117 6.01 -2.68 5.98
C ASP A 117 5.28 -2.09 4.75
N SER A 118 4.28 -1.24 4.99
CA SER A 118 3.52 -0.56 3.93
C SER A 118 4.12 0.78 3.50
N SER A 119 5.08 1.29 4.25
CA SER A 119 5.81 2.51 3.93
C SER A 119 7.20 2.20 3.37
N GLY A 120 7.78 3.16 2.66
CA GLY A 120 9.10 2.94 2.05
C GLY A 120 9.59 4.08 1.19
N LYS A 121 10.64 3.79 0.43
CA LYS A 121 11.35 4.72 -0.46
C LYS A 121 11.43 4.16 -1.86
N VAL A 122 11.32 5.05 -2.83
CA VAL A 122 11.52 4.74 -4.25
C VAL A 122 12.79 5.42 -4.73
N TYR A 123 13.65 4.68 -5.37
CA TYR A 123 14.89 5.16 -5.97
C TYR A 123 14.80 5.08 -7.48
N LEU A 124 15.18 6.15 -8.16
CA LEU A 124 15.25 6.21 -9.61
C LEU A 124 16.69 6.44 -10.06
N THR A 125 17.15 5.61 -10.99
CA THR A 125 18.36 5.89 -11.78
C THR A 125 17.93 6.07 -13.22
N VAL A 126 18.21 7.23 -13.81
CA VAL A 126 17.81 7.58 -15.17
C VAL A 126 19.01 7.53 -16.09
N TYR A 127 18.87 6.79 -17.19
CA TYR A 127 19.89 6.64 -18.24
C TYR A 127 19.44 7.34 -19.51
N LYS A 128 20.38 7.98 -20.17
CA LYS A 128 20.22 8.46 -21.53
C LYS A 128 21.35 7.92 -22.40
N ALA A 129 20.99 7.14 -23.44
CA ALA A 129 21.97 6.48 -24.31
C ALA A 129 23.05 5.74 -23.52
N ASP A 130 22.63 4.88 -22.59
CA ASP A 130 23.48 4.07 -21.70
C ASP A 130 24.39 4.87 -20.73
N VAL A 131 24.20 6.18 -20.64
CA VAL A 131 24.94 7.04 -19.68
C VAL A 131 24.01 7.42 -18.53
N VAL A 132 24.46 7.22 -17.30
CA VAL A 132 23.72 7.66 -16.09
C VAL A 132 23.56 9.17 -16.13
N ALA A 133 22.32 9.64 -16.21
CA ALA A 133 21.98 11.06 -16.12
C ALA A 133 21.69 11.46 -14.66
N PHE A 134 21.00 10.57 -13.91
CA PHE A 134 20.70 10.74 -12.48
C PHE A 134 20.83 9.39 -11.79
N ASP A 135 21.53 9.36 -10.66
CA ASP A 135 21.80 8.15 -9.90
C ASP A 135 21.09 8.18 -8.55
N GLU A 136 20.34 7.13 -8.27
CA GLU A 136 19.63 6.87 -7.00
C GLU A 136 18.90 8.10 -6.39
N VAL A 137 18.23 8.89 -7.22
CA VAL A 137 17.37 9.95 -6.72
C VAL A 137 16.19 9.32 -5.99
N ASN A 138 15.98 9.67 -4.73
CA ASN A 138 14.93 9.08 -3.91
C ASN A 138 13.71 9.99 -3.73
N CYS A 139 12.55 9.37 -3.45
CA CYS A 139 11.35 9.99 -2.91
C CYS A 139 11.09 9.41 -1.53
N ASP A 140 11.16 10.27 -0.55
CA ASP A 140 10.82 9.89 0.82
C ASP A 140 9.29 9.86 1.02
N ALA A 141 8.85 9.07 2.00
CA ALA A 141 7.48 9.02 2.48
C ALA A 141 6.44 8.53 1.44
N PHE A 142 6.63 7.32 0.95
CA PHE A 142 5.60 6.59 0.22
C PHE A 142 4.90 5.59 1.15
N TYR A 143 3.58 5.48 0.99
CA TYR A 143 2.69 4.61 1.76
C TYR A 143 1.86 3.74 0.81
N CYS A 144 1.27 2.67 1.34
CA CYS A 144 0.44 1.70 0.61
C CYS A 144 1.21 0.67 -0.22
N LEU A 145 2.46 0.35 0.14
CA LEU A 145 3.12 -0.84 -0.39
C LEU A 145 2.33 -2.10 0.01
N PRO A 146 2.29 -3.14 -0.84
CA PRO A 146 1.64 -4.39 -0.48
C PRO A 146 2.39 -5.02 0.70
N ILE A 147 1.62 -5.50 1.67
CA ILE A 147 2.14 -6.16 2.86
C ILE A 147 1.86 -7.66 2.81
N LYS A 148 2.70 -8.45 3.48
CA LYS A 148 2.49 -9.88 3.73
C LYS A 148 1.23 -10.07 4.57
N ASP A 149 0.49 -11.14 4.33
CA ASP A 149 -0.71 -11.43 5.11
C ASP A 149 -0.34 -11.75 6.57
N ILE A 150 -1.09 -11.15 7.50
CA ILE A 150 -1.04 -11.49 8.91
C ILE A 150 -1.86 -12.76 9.12
N GLN A 151 -1.34 -13.71 9.86
CA GLN A 151 -2.04 -14.94 10.20
C GLN A 151 -2.58 -14.86 11.61
N LEU A 152 -3.90 -15.09 11.79
CA LEU A 152 -4.53 -15.16 13.10
C LEU A 152 -4.96 -16.60 13.39
N LYS A 153 -4.49 -17.16 14.49
CA LYS A 153 -4.95 -18.42 15.04
C LYS A 153 -5.93 -18.14 16.17
N SER A 154 -7.01 -18.90 16.22
CA SER A 154 -8.03 -18.82 17.27
C SER A 154 -8.71 -20.15 17.45
N GLY A 155 -9.40 -20.37 18.56
CA GLY A 155 -10.13 -21.59 18.79
C GLY A 155 -9.33 -22.70 19.50
N PRO A 156 -9.86 -23.91 19.61
CA PRO A 156 -10.99 -24.46 18.84
C PRO A 156 -12.35 -23.90 19.24
N PHE A 157 -13.30 -23.89 18.28
CA PHE A 157 -14.68 -23.49 18.47
C PHE A 157 -15.65 -24.69 18.32
N PRO A 158 -16.88 -24.65 18.94
CA PRO A 158 -17.39 -23.56 19.78
C PRO A 158 -16.76 -23.57 21.18
N ILE A 159 -16.71 -22.37 21.82
CA ILE A 159 -16.37 -22.22 23.24
C ILE A 159 -17.51 -21.52 23.98
N GLU A 160 -17.80 -21.90 25.23
CA GLU A 160 -18.76 -21.21 26.08
C GLU A 160 -18.02 -20.39 27.14
N LEU A 161 -18.37 -19.12 27.25
CA LEU A 161 -17.81 -18.15 28.18
C LEU A 161 -18.90 -17.68 29.16
N ASN A 162 -18.60 -17.63 30.46
CA ASN A 162 -19.48 -17.04 31.43
C ASN A 162 -19.29 -15.52 31.47
N VAL A 163 -20.36 -14.78 31.45
CA VAL A 163 -20.37 -13.35 31.77
C VAL A 163 -20.74 -13.19 33.23
N LYS A 164 -19.89 -12.48 33.97
CA LYS A 164 -20.07 -12.26 35.42
C LYS A 164 -20.57 -10.85 35.68
N GLY A 165 -21.43 -10.70 36.69
CA GLY A 165 -21.77 -9.40 37.25
C GLY A 165 -20.70 -8.92 38.24
N PHE A 166 -20.83 -7.68 38.74
CA PHE A 166 -19.91 -7.07 39.70
C PHE A 166 -19.76 -7.86 41.04
N ASP A 167 -20.73 -8.69 41.35
CA ASP A 167 -20.71 -9.58 42.53
C ASP A 167 -20.11 -10.96 42.25
N GLY A 168 -19.59 -11.17 41.03
CA GLY A 168 -19.03 -12.43 40.57
C GLY A 168 -20.07 -13.49 40.17
N SER A 169 -21.40 -13.19 40.27
CA SER A 169 -22.46 -14.12 39.84
C SER A 169 -22.49 -14.22 38.31
N ILE A 170 -22.83 -15.41 37.78
CA ILE A 170 -23.03 -15.58 36.33
C ILE A 170 -24.35 -14.92 35.94
N THR A 171 -24.26 -13.88 35.12
CA THR A 171 -25.40 -13.14 34.59
C THR A 171 -25.85 -13.66 33.23
N SER A 172 -24.92 -14.12 32.43
CA SER A 172 -25.20 -14.75 31.12
C SER A 172 -24.12 -15.72 30.69
N LYS A 173 -24.40 -16.50 29.63
CA LYS A 173 -23.40 -17.32 28.96
C LYS A 173 -23.43 -17.04 27.47
N ILE A 174 -22.25 -16.90 26.90
CA ILE A 174 -22.02 -16.64 25.47
C ILE A 174 -21.28 -17.82 24.89
N GLN A 175 -21.85 -18.43 23.87
CA GLN A 175 -21.16 -19.39 23.03
C GLN A 175 -20.58 -18.66 21.84
N ILE A 176 -19.26 -18.73 21.67
CA ILE A 176 -18.56 -18.26 20.47
C ILE A 176 -18.51 -19.44 19.50
N ASP A 177 -19.10 -19.23 18.33
CA ASP A 177 -19.21 -20.25 17.29
C ASP A 177 -18.07 -20.16 16.27
N ASP A 178 -17.57 -18.93 16.00
CA ASP A 178 -16.52 -18.70 15.01
C ASP A 178 -15.83 -17.34 15.23
N VAL A 179 -14.59 -17.27 14.74
CA VAL A 179 -13.78 -16.05 14.66
C VAL A 179 -13.19 -15.95 13.26
N THR A 180 -13.49 -14.88 12.57
CA THR A 180 -12.89 -14.51 11.28
C THR A 180 -12.15 -13.21 11.39
N TYR A 181 -11.30 -12.90 10.41
CA TYR A 181 -10.57 -11.64 10.40
C TYR A 181 -10.30 -11.15 8.99
N GLU A 182 -10.12 -9.83 8.88
CA GLU A 182 -9.69 -9.16 7.66
C GLU A 182 -8.52 -8.24 8.00
N CYS A 183 -7.52 -8.21 7.12
CA CYS A 183 -6.40 -7.28 7.22
C CYS A 183 -6.70 -6.08 6.31
N GLU A 184 -6.96 -4.93 6.91
CA GLU A 184 -7.11 -3.69 6.17
C GLU A 184 -5.73 -3.20 5.71
N LYS A 185 -5.59 -3.08 4.38
CA LYS A 185 -4.38 -2.55 3.76
C LYS A 185 -4.50 -1.03 3.69
N GLY A 186 -3.64 -0.31 4.35
CA GLY A 186 -3.67 1.14 4.36
C GLY A 186 -2.37 1.73 4.90
N TYR A 187 -2.44 3.00 5.25
CA TYR A 187 -1.32 3.74 5.87
C TYR A 187 -0.79 3.07 7.14
N THR A 188 -1.70 2.56 7.96
CA THR A 188 -1.39 1.72 9.11
C THR A 188 -2.20 0.45 8.96
N PRO A 189 -1.56 -0.71 8.70
CA PRO A 189 -2.27 -1.97 8.62
C PRO A 189 -3.05 -2.24 9.90
N ALA A 190 -4.33 -2.59 9.76
CA ALA A 190 -5.19 -2.94 10.86
C ALA A 190 -5.79 -4.32 10.65
N LEU A 191 -5.91 -5.10 11.71
CA LEU A 191 -6.60 -6.38 11.72
C LEU A 191 -7.97 -6.18 12.35
N THR A 192 -9.02 -6.27 11.54
CA THR A 192 -10.41 -6.28 12.01
C THR A 192 -10.83 -7.72 12.28
N VAL A 193 -11.12 -8.03 13.54
CA VAL A 193 -11.55 -9.37 13.97
C VAL A 193 -13.05 -9.38 14.16
N THR A 194 -13.70 -10.33 13.54
CA THR A 194 -15.13 -10.59 13.67
C THR A 194 -15.35 -11.81 14.55
N ILE A 195 -16.13 -11.63 15.62
CA ILE A 195 -16.59 -12.70 16.51
C ILE A 195 -18.05 -12.97 16.24
N SER A 196 -18.43 -14.23 16.05
CA SER A 196 -19.82 -14.65 15.92
C SER A 196 -20.21 -15.69 16.95
N GLY A 197 -21.47 -15.65 17.39
CA GLY A 197 -21.90 -16.57 18.42
C GLY A 197 -23.38 -16.43 18.80
N THR A 198 -23.72 -17.05 19.94
CA THR A 198 -25.09 -17.10 20.45
C THR A 198 -25.09 -16.89 21.96
N LYS A 199 -26.02 -16.07 22.48
CA LYS A 199 -26.29 -16.00 23.91
C LYS A 199 -27.09 -17.21 24.36
N THR A 200 -26.45 -18.14 25.06
CA THR A 200 -27.07 -19.43 25.44
C THR A 200 -27.85 -19.36 26.76
N TYR A 201 -27.51 -18.41 27.64
CA TYR A 201 -28.18 -18.24 28.95
C TYR A 201 -28.26 -16.77 29.34
N SER A 202 -29.34 -16.39 30.03
CA SER A 202 -29.56 -15.07 30.63
C SER A 202 -30.22 -15.22 31.99
N ASN A 203 -29.63 -14.63 33.02
CA ASN A 203 -30.26 -14.52 34.35
C ASN A 203 -30.99 -13.17 34.46
N ASN A 204 -32.26 -13.17 34.10
CA ASN A 204 -33.08 -11.97 34.11
C ASN A 204 -33.34 -11.41 35.52
N ASN A 205 -32.96 -12.11 36.59
CA ASN A 205 -33.18 -11.69 37.97
C ASN A 205 -31.95 -10.96 38.56
N SER A 206 -30.86 -10.81 37.82
CA SER A 206 -29.69 -10.10 38.31
C SER A 206 -29.91 -8.59 38.27
N ILE A 207 -29.97 -7.97 39.44
CA ILE A 207 -30.00 -6.51 39.61
C ILE A 207 -28.63 -5.86 39.28
N PHE A 208 -27.63 -6.67 39.02
CA PHE A 208 -26.26 -6.26 38.71
C PHE A 208 -25.87 -6.51 37.24
N SER A 209 -26.86 -6.79 36.36
CA SER A 209 -26.59 -6.86 34.94
C SER A 209 -26.25 -5.47 34.40
N SER A 210 -25.08 -5.31 33.82
CA SER A 210 -24.65 -4.02 33.24
C SER A 210 -25.40 -3.60 32.00
N GLY A 211 -26.35 -4.41 31.52
CA GLY A 211 -27.00 -4.23 30.22
C GLY A 211 -26.15 -4.67 29.03
N TYR A 212 -24.87 -5.01 29.27
CA TYR A 212 -23.93 -5.50 28.30
C TYR A 212 -23.38 -6.85 28.73
N ASP A 213 -23.21 -7.76 27.79
CA ASP A 213 -22.38 -8.94 27.99
C ASP A 213 -20.96 -8.59 27.59
N VAL A 214 -20.01 -8.78 28.51
CA VAL A 214 -18.60 -8.42 28.29
C VAL A 214 -17.74 -9.67 28.31
N ILE A 215 -16.97 -9.86 27.27
CA ILE A 215 -15.90 -10.86 27.20
C ILE A 215 -14.57 -10.18 26.99
N SER A 216 -13.47 -10.83 27.31
CA SER A 216 -12.12 -10.31 27.09
C SER A 216 -11.42 -11.04 25.96
N TYR A 217 -10.47 -10.36 25.34
CA TYR A 217 -9.51 -10.97 24.43
C TYR A 217 -8.09 -10.66 24.82
N LYS A 218 -7.19 -11.56 24.45
CA LYS A 218 -5.74 -11.37 24.51
C LYS A 218 -5.14 -11.84 23.20
N LEU A 219 -4.19 -11.09 22.69
CA LEU A 219 -3.44 -11.43 21.49
C LEU A 219 -1.98 -11.68 21.84
N TYR A 220 -1.44 -12.78 21.34
CA TYR A 220 -0.06 -13.19 21.57
C TYR A 220 0.67 -13.32 20.24
N ASP A 221 1.94 -12.97 20.23
CA ASP A 221 2.85 -13.22 19.11
C ASP A 221 3.32 -14.70 19.04
N SER A 222 4.18 -15.01 18.08
CA SER A 222 4.74 -16.35 17.89
C SER A 222 5.64 -16.83 19.01
N GLU A 223 6.18 -15.91 19.84
CA GLU A 223 7.00 -16.19 21.04
C GLU A 223 6.16 -16.23 22.32
N ASN A 224 4.85 -16.11 22.20
CA ASN A 224 3.88 -16.11 23.30
C ASN A 224 3.98 -14.86 24.22
N TYR A 225 4.46 -13.72 23.69
CA TYR A 225 4.31 -12.44 24.35
C TYR A 225 2.94 -11.83 24.04
N MET A 226 2.30 -11.30 25.07
CA MET A 226 1.02 -10.58 24.88
C MET A 226 1.29 -9.23 24.22
N VAL A 227 0.76 -9.03 23.02
CA VAL A 227 0.96 -7.83 22.20
C VAL A 227 -0.24 -6.89 22.24
N ASP A 228 -1.44 -7.43 22.51
CA ASP A 228 -2.66 -6.64 22.68
C ASP A 228 -3.66 -7.35 23.60
N SER A 229 -4.56 -6.59 24.20
CA SER A 229 -5.67 -7.12 25.00
C SER A 229 -6.79 -6.08 25.16
N GLY A 230 -8.01 -6.56 25.31
CA GLY A 230 -9.15 -5.67 25.49
C GLY A 230 -10.44 -6.41 25.84
N SER A 231 -11.54 -5.69 25.71
CA SER A 231 -12.87 -6.18 26.01
C SER A 231 -13.83 -5.96 24.85
N VAL A 232 -14.71 -6.93 24.63
CA VAL A 232 -15.79 -6.87 23.64
C VAL A 232 -17.10 -6.70 24.40
N TYR A 233 -17.85 -5.67 24.04
CA TYR A 233 -19.13 -5.31 24.64
C TYR A 233 -20.26 -5.74 23.71
N LEU A 234 -20.90 -6.88 24.03
CA LEU A 234 -22.02 -7.40 23.25
C LEU A 234 -23.32 -6.74 23.73
N ASN A 235 -23.91 -5.92 22.89
CA ASN A 235 -25.05 -5.08 23.24
C ASN A 235 -26.37 -5.86 23.29
N SER A 236 -27.12 -5.70 24.37
CA SER A 236 -28.57 -5.97 24.49
C SER A 236 -29.07 -7.30 23.90
N LEU A 237 -28.27 -8.38 24.06
CA LEU A 237 -28.64 -9.70 23.59
C LEU A 237 -29.68 -10.35 24.54
N ASN A 238 -30.73 -10.95 23.98
CA ASN A 238 -31.62 -11.85 24.71
C ASN A 238 -31.09 -13.30 24.60
N GLN A 239 -31.55 -14.15 25.51
CA GLN A 239 -31.26 -15.58 25.43
C GLN A 239 -31.78 -16.17 24.09
N GLY A 240 -30.89 -16.80 23.33
CA GLY A 240 -31.14 -17.35 22.00
C GLY A 240 -30.78 -16.41 20.86
N ASP A 241 -30.44 -15.14 21.13
CA ASP A 241 -30.00 -14.21 20.09
C ASP A 241 -28.61 -14.61 19.57
N LYS A 242 -28.49 -14.55 18.25
CA LYS A 242 -27.20 -14.64 17.57
C LYS A 242 -26.61 -13.26 17.39
N PHE A 243 -25.29 -13.19 17.43
CA PHE A 243 -24.56 -11.94 17.21
C PHE A 243 -23.39 -12.13 16.24
N LYS A 244 -22.99 -11.02 15.65
CA LYS A 244 -21.76 -10.82 14.92
C LYS A 244 -21.19 -9.49 15.38
N ASP A 245 -19.99 -9.45 15.87
CA ASP A 245 -19.33 -8.27 16.40
C ASP A 245 -17.98 -8.06 15.73
N GLU A 246 -17.70 -6.85 15.28
CA GLU A 246 -16.50 -6.42 14.56
C GLU A 246 -15.73 -5.33 15.36
N SER A 247 -15.92 -5.25 16.68
CA SER A 247 -15.34 -4.19 17.50
C SER A 247 -13.86 -4.36 17.82
N ILE A 248 -13.26 -5.52 17.56
CA ILE A 248 -11.83 -5.73 17.79
C ILE A 248 -11.07 -5.25 16.56
N ILE A 249 -10.40 -4.10 16.69
CA ILE A 249 -9.50 -3.56 15.67
C ILE A 249 -8.11 -3.44 16.29
N ILE A 250 -7.14 -4.14 15.71
CA ILE A 250 -5.78 -4.24 16.23
C ILE A 250 -4.83 -3.58 15.25
N TYR A 251 -4.02 -2.67 15.75
CA TYR A 251 -3.02 -1.91 15.00
C TYR A 251 -1.61 -2.39 15.33
N ASP A 252 -0.64 -1.89 14.58
CA ASP A 252 0.80 -2.08 14.83
C ASP A 252 1.29 -3.53 14.80
N LEU A 253 0.53 -4.43 14.15
CA LEU A 253 0.96 -5.80 13.93
C LEU A 253 2.01 -5.88 12.81
N ILE A 254 2.91 -6.84 12.92
CA ILE A 254 3.97 -7.07 11.92
C ILE A 254 3.42 -7.95 10.80
N PRO A 255 3.34 -7.43 9.55
CA PRO A 255 2.94 -8.23 8.40
C PRO A 255 3.83 -9.46 8.18
N GLY A 256 3.20 -10.59 7.88
CA GLY A 256 3.88 -11.88 7.72
C GLY A 256 4.04 -12.70 8.99
N GLU A 257 3.74 -12.11 10.16
CA GLU A 257 3.77 -12.81 11.43
C GLU A 257 2.46 -13.57 11.71
N THR A 258 2.55 -14.52 12.65
CA THR A 258 1.41 -15.30 13.12
C THR A 258 1.09 -14.93 14.57
N TYR A 259 -0.16 -14.59 14.81
CA TYR A 259 -0.68 -14.24 16.13
C TYR A 259 -1.68 -15.27 16.61
N THR A 260 -1.85 -15.37 17.93
CA THR A 260 -2.84 -16.23 18.57
C THR A 260 -3.81 -15.38 19.37
N LEU A 261 -5.11 -15.45 19.02
CA LEU A 261 -6.18 -14.79 19.75
C LEU A 261 -6.81 -15.75 20.75
N GLU A 262 -6.80 -15.36 22.03
CA GLU A 262 -7.54 -16.00 23.09
C GLU A 262 -8.76 -15.17 23.47
N LEU A 263 -9.92 -15.82 23.55
CA LEU A 263 -11.14 -15.23 24.11
C LEU A 263 -11.38 -15.82 25.49
N ALA A 264 -11.68 -15.00 26.46
CA ALA A 264 -11.83 -15.39 27.85
C ALA A 264 -12.99 -14.66 28.54
N GLU A 265 -13.38 -15.17 29.72
CA GLU A 265 -14.27 -14.47 30.61
C GLU A 265 -13.66 -13.11 31.03
N TYR A 266 -14.50 -12.08 31.07
CA TYR A 266 -14.06 -10.80 31.59
C TYR A 266 -13.94 -10.87 33.12
N GLU A 267 -12.81 -10.46 33.62
CA GLU A 267 -12.54 -10.34 35.08
C GLU A 267 -12.60 -8.86 35.47
N PHE A 268 -13.47 -8.54 36.46
CA PHE A 268 -13.61 -7.18 37.00
C PHE A 268 -12.45 -6.80 37.91
#